data_9685fdccffb1244a33003d28c191c03a
#
_entry.id   9685fdccffb1244a33003d28c191c03a
#
_cell.length_a   1.000
_cell.length_b   1.000
_cell.length_c   1.000
_cell.angle_alpha   90.00
_cell.angle_beta   90.00
_cell.angle_gamma   90.00
#
_symmetry.space_group_name_H-M   'P 1'
#
loop_
_entity.id
_entity.type
_entity.pdbx_description
1 polymer ?
#
loop_
_entity_poly.entity_id
_entity_poly.type
_entity_poly.pdbx_seq_one_letter_code
_entity_poly.pdbx_strand_id
1 'polypeptide(L)'
;STITQQLAKNLYGMFDGTWDRKSTELFVARYLEKHYSKNEIIALYVNVINYGNNYTGIYEASYGYFDTDPEDLTIAQASLLAGIPQSPNNYELVYHFAQAKQKQYAVLKAMAECGYISESDIATYYNASV
;
A
#
# COMPACT_ATOMS: atom_id res chain seq x y z
N SER A 1 -9.84 -7.40 4.46
CA SER A 1 -10.65 -6.57 3.58
C SER A 1 -9.97 -6.34 2.24
N THR A 2 -10.75 -6.06 1.20
CA THR A 2 -10.21 -5.78 -0.12
C THR A 2 -9.60 -4.39 -0.21
N ILE A 3 -8.82 -4.15 -1.27
CA ILE A 3 -8.28 -2.81 -1.54
C ILE A 3 -9.42 -1.79 -1.67
N THR A 4 -10.50 -2.16 -2.34
CA THR A 4 -11.66 -1.27 -2.50
C THR A 4 -12.30 -0.93 -1.16
N GLN A 5 -12.41 -1.90 -0.25
CA GLN A 5 -12.93 -1.67 1.10
C GLN A 5 -11.99 -0.78 1.91
N GLN A 6 -10.69 -0.98 1.79
CA GLN A 6 -9.70 -0.12 2.45
C GLN A 6 -9.73 1.30 1.91
N LEU A 7 -9.89 1.46 0.59
CA LEU A 7 -10.06 2.77 -0.02
C LEU A 7 -11.31 3.46 0.50
N ALA A 8 -12.44 2.74 0.55
CA ALA A 8 -13.69 3.28 1.08
C ALA A 8 -13.51 3.75 2.52
N LYS A 9 -12.83 2.96 3.35
CA LYS A 9 -12.52 3.31 4.73
C LYS A 9 -11.70 4.60 4.81
N ASN A 10 -10.68 4.76 3.96
CA ASN A 10 -9.83 5.95 3.98
C ASN A 10 -10.55 7.19 3.48
N LEU A 11 -11.38 7.05 2.44
CA LEU A 11 -12.16 8.18 1.90
C LEU A 11 -13.24 8.64 2.88
N TYR A 12 -13.82 7.72 3.63
CA TYR A 12 -14.92 7.98 4.54
C TYR A 12 -14.57 7.60 5.98
N GLY A 13 -13.29 7.56 6.31
CA GLY A 13 -12.75 7.11 7.59
C GLY A 13 -13.07 8.00 8.77
N MET A 14 -13.85 9.05 8.55
CA MET A 14 -14.39 9.92 9.60
C MET A 14 -15.58 9.30 10.31
N PHE A 15 -16.06 8.16 9.82
CA PHE A 15 -17.14 7.45 10.50
C PHE A 15 -16.63 6.99 11.86
N ASP A 16 -17.33 7.38 12.90
CA ASP A 16 -17.03 6.92 14.23
C ASP A 16 -17.22 5.39 14.30
N GLY A 17 -16.73 4.77 15.35
CA GLY A 17 -16.70 3.31 15.46
C GLY A 17 -18.07 2.66 15.69
N THR A 18 -19.13 3.14 15.06
CA THR A 18 -20.46 2.54 15.16
C THR A 18 -20.57 1.31 14.27
N TRP A 19 -21.60 0.49 14.53
CA TRP A 19 -21.85 -0.69 13.70
C TRP A 19 -22.13 -0.34 12.24
N ASP A 20 -22.63 0.86 11.96
CA ASP A 20 -22.90 1.35 10.60
C ASP A 20 -21.65 1.54 9.77
N ARG A 21 -20.51 1.70 10.41
CA ARG A 21 -19.23 1.92 9.70
C ARG A 21 -18.95 0.82 8.69
N LYS A 22 -19.10 -0.44 9.08
CA LYS A 22 -18.82 -1.57 8.20
C LYS A 22 -19.81 -1.67 7.06
N SER A 23 -21.08 -1.42 7.33
CA SER A 23 -22.11 -1.40 6.29
C SER A 23 -21.89 -0.28 5.29
N THR A 24 -21.54 0.92 5.77
CA THR A 24 -21.23 2.06 4.92
C THR A 24 -19.99 1.80 4.06
N GLU A 25 -18.95 1.21 4.66
CA GLU A 25 -17.72 0.84 3.96
C GLU A 25 -18.01 -0.12 2.81
N LEU A 26 -18.84 -1.13 3.04
CA LEU A 26 -19.21 -2.10 1.99
C LEU A 26 -20.04 -1.43 0.88
N PHE A 27 -20.97 -0.55 1.25
CA PHE A 27 -21.79 0.18 0.28
C PHE A 27 -20.91 1.06 -0.62
N VAL A 28 -19.99 1.81 -0.03
CA VAL A 28 -19.06 2.67 -0.77
C VAL A 28 -18.14 1.84 -1.65
N ALA A 29 -17.64 0.71 -1.15
CA ALA A 29 -16.80 -0.18 -1.95
C ALA A 29 -17.54 -0.68 -3.20
N ARG A 30 -18.80 -1.06 -3.07
CA ARG A 30 -19.63 -1.47 -4.21
C ARG A 30 -19.85 -0.33 -5.20
N TYR A 31 -20.07 0.87 -4.67
CA TYR A 31 -20.20 2.06 -5.52
C TYR A 31 -18.94 2.30 -6.35
N LEU A 32 -17.78 2.24 -5.71
CA LEU A 32 -16.49 2.43 -6.37
C LEU A 32 -16.27 1.37 -7.46
N GLU A 33 -16.52 0.10 -7.15
CA GLU A 33 -16.34 -0.99 -8.11
C GLU A 33 -17.30 -0.89 -9.31
N LYS A 34 -18.48 -0.29 -9.11
CA LYS A 34 -19.45 -0.10 -10.18
C LYS A 34 -19.06 1.05 -11.11
N HIS A 35 -18.46 2.11 -10.58
CA HIS A 35 -18.22 3.36 -11.33
C HIS A 35 -16.79 3.57 -11.77
N TYR A 36 -15.83 2.82 -11.22
CA TYR A 36 -14.41 2.99 -11.51
C TYR A 36 -13.77 1.67 -11.92
N SER A 37 -12.80 1.74 -12.83
CA SER A 37 -12.01 0.57 -13.21
C SER A 37 -11.09 0.16 -12.04
N LYS A 38 -10.57 -1.07 -12.11
CA LYS A 38 -9.61 -1.56 -11.13
C LYS A 38 -8.37 -0.66 -11.03
N ASN A 39 -7.84 -0.21 -12.18
CA ASN A 39 -6.68 0.68 -12.19
C ASN A 39 -6.99 2.04 -11.58
N GLU A 40 -8.19 2.58 -11.82
CA GLU A 40 -8.61 3.82 -11.19
C GLU A 40 -8.74 3.68 -9.68
N ILE A 41 -9.28 2.57 -9.20
CA ILE A 41 -9.40 2.29 -7.76
C ILE A 41 -8.01 2.19 -7.12
N ILE A 42 -7.08 1.51 -7.77
CA ILE A 42 -5.70 1.39 -7.27
C ILE A 42 -5.04 2.78 -7.21
N ALA A 43 -5.21 3.60 -8.23
CA ALA A 43 -4.66 4.96 -8.25
C ALA A 43 -5.22 5.81 -7.11
N LEU A 44 -6.53 5.75 -6.88
CA LEU A 44 -7.16 6.44 -5.76
C LEU A 44 -6.62 5.92 -4.43
N TYR A 45 -6.51 4.61 -4.30
CA TYR A 45 -6.03 3.95 -3.08
C TYR A 45 -4.62 4.43 -2.70
N VAL A 46 -3.67 4.35 -3.64
CA VAL A 46 -2.28 4.71 -3.33
C VAL A 46 -2.11 6.19 -3.01
N ASN A 47 -3.03 7.04 -3.45
CA ASN A 47 -2.96 8.48 -3.20
C ASN A 47 -3.52 8.89 -1.84
N VAL A 48 -4.24 8.02 -1.14
CA VAL A 48 -4.93 8.40 0.10
C VAL A 48 -4.54 7.55 1.31
N ILE A 49 -3.85 6.44 1.13
CA ILE A 49 -3.55 5.54 2.23
C ILE A 49 -2.38 6.05 3.08
N ASN A 50 -2.35 5.56 4.32
CA ASN A 50 -1.31 5.91 5.28
C ASN A 50 -0.09 5.01 5.09
N TYR A 51 1.07 5.63 4.89
CA TYR A 51 2.37 4.94 4.77
C TYR A 51 3.23 5.08 6.03
N GLY A 52 2.65 5.48 7.15
CA GLY A 52 3.42 5.71 8.38
C GLY A 52 4.16 7.04 8.38
N ASN A 53 4.69 7.44 9.52
CA ASN A 53 5.44 8.70 9.69
C ASN A 53 4.72 9.94 9.17
N ASN A 54 3.39 9.95 9.28
CA ASN A 54 2.54 11.03 8.78
C ASN A 54 2.58 11.21 7.27
N TYR A 55 3.07 10.21 6.52
CA TYR A 55 3.02 10.24 5.06
C TYR A 55 1.70 9.66 4.58
N THR A 56 0.86 10.50 4.02
CA THR A 56 -0.42 10.12 3.42
C THR A 56 -0.29 10.17 1.91
N GLY A 57 -0.52 9.02 1.28
CA GLY A 57 -0.42 8.87 -0.16
C GLY A 57 1.00 8.58 -0.64
N ILE A 58 1.07 8.01 -1.83
CA ILE A 58 2.33 7.54 -2.42
C ILE A 58 3.32 8.68 -2.67
N TYR A 59 2.83 9.87 -2.99
CA TYR A 59 3.69 10.99 -3.29
C TYR A 59 4.50 11.39 -2.04
N GLU A 60 3.81 11.60 -0.92
CA GLU A 60 4.47 11.94 0.35
C GLU A 60 5.41 10.83 0.82
N ALA A 61 4.97 9.57 0.68
CA ALA A 61 5.79 8.43 1.10
C ALA A 61 7.06 8.29 0.26
N SER A 62 6.94 8.44 -1.03
CA SER A 62 8.07 8.32 -1.97
C SER A 62 9.13 9.39 -1.67
N TYR A 63 8.72 10.63 -1.54
CA TYR A 63 9.65 11.70 -1.20
C TYR A 63 10.13 11.62 0.24
N GLY A 64 9.23 11.30 1.17
CA GLY A 64 9.57 11.25 2.58
C GLY A 64 10.57 10.15 2.92
N TYR A 65 10.39 8.96 2.38
CA TYR A 65 11.30 7.85 2.67
C TYR A 65 12.52 7.79 1.77
N PHE A 66 12.38 8.18 0.48
CA PHE A 66 13.43 7.94 -0.51
C PHE A 66 13.87 9.18 -1.28
N ASP A 67 13.25 10.34 -1.04
CA ASP A 67 13.52 11.57 -1.79
C ASP A 67 13.45 11.31 -3.31
N THR A 68 12.43 10.56 -3.73
CA THR A 68 12.29 10.06 -5.09
C THR A 68 10.86 10.27 -5.57
N ASP A 69 10.70 10.67 -6.83
CA ASP A 69 9.38 10.75 -7.44
C ASP A 69 8.76 9.34 -7.52
N PRO A 70 7.44 9.19 -7.29
CA PRO A 70 6.82 7.85 -7.38
C PRO A 70 7.08 7.12 -8.69
N GLU A 71 7.20 7.84 -9.80
CA GLU A 71 7.48 7.23 -11.11
C GLU A 71 8.89 6.65 -11.21
N ASP A 72 9.81 7.13 -10.36
CA ASP A 72 11.21 6.72 -10.37
C ASP A 72 11.54 5.70 -9.28
N LEU A 73 10.55 5.24 -8.52
CA LEU A 73 10.76 4.20 -7.52
C LEU A 73 11.27 2.92 -8.17
N THR A 74 12.30 2.34 -7.56
CA THR A 74 12.74 0.98 -7.94
C THR A 74 11.71 -0.04 -7.44
N ILE A 75 11.77 -1.25 -7.97
CA ILE A 75 10.90 -2.32 -7.47
C ILE A 75 11.20 -2.62 -6.00
N ALA A 76 12.46 -2.54 -5.60
CA ALA A 76 12.84 -2.71 -4.19
C ALA A 76 12.17 -1.66 -3.30
N GLN A 77 12.22 -0.40 -3.69
CA GLN A 77 11.55 0.68 -2.95
C GLN A 77 10.04 0.53 -2.95
N ALA A 78 9.45 0.27 -4.11
CA ALA A 78 8.00 0.12 -4.24
C ALA A 78 7.46 -1.05 -3.43
N SER A 79 8.18 -2.17 -3.41
CA SER A 79 7.76 -3.35 -2.63
C SER A 79 7.84 -3.12 -1.12
N LEU A 80 8.79 -2.31 -0.65
CA LEU A 80 8.82 -1.87 0.76
C LEU A 80 7.60 -1.02 1.09
N LEU A 81 7.29 -0.03 0.26
CA LEU A 81 6.13 0.83 0.48
C LEU A 81 4.82 0.04 0.46
N ALA A 82 4.71 -0.93 -0.46
CA ALA A 82 3.49 -1.74 -0.59
C ALA A 82 3.16 -2.54 0.66
N GLY A 83 4.14 -2.86 1.48
CA GLY A 83 3.94 -3.59 2.73
C GLY A 83 3.45 -2.75 3.90
N ILE A 84 3.53 -1.42 3.83
CA ILE A 84 3.28 -0.55 4.98
C ILE A 84 1.79 -0.39 5.32
N PRO A 85 0.89 -0.20 4.35
CA PRO A 85 -0.50 0.20 4.67
C PRO A 85 -1.28 -0.78 5.51
N GLN A 86 -0.93 -2.05 5.53
CA GLN A 86 -1.62 -3.05 6.34
C GLN A 86 -1.50 -2.73 7.84
N SER A 87 -0.34 -2.23 8.26
CA SER A 87 -0.10 -1.81 9.64
C SER A 87 1.01 -0.74 9.66
N PRO A 88 0.66 0.52 9.35
CA PRO A 88 1.69 1.55 9.16
C PRO A 88 2.62 1.74 10.36
N ASN A 89 2.08 1.62 11.57
CA ASN A 89 2.89 1.79 12.78
C ASN A 89 3.90 0.67 13.00
N ASN A 90 3.68 -0.50 12.40
CA ASN A 90 4.56 -1.66 12.55
C ASN A 90 5.51 -1.86 11.38
N TYR A 91 5.21 -1.27 10.23
CA TYR A 91 5.97 -1.52 8.99
C TYR A 91 6.57 -0.25 8.37
N GLU A 92 6.48 0.90 9.05
CA GLU A 92 7.10 2.12 8.54
C GLU A 92 8.63 1.98 8.53
N LEU A 93 9.31 2.73 7.65
CA LEU A 93 10.71 2.43 7.33
C LEU A 93 11.73 3.06 8.27
N VAL A 94 11.33 4.04 9.10
CA VAL A 94 12.29 4.76 9.94
C VAL A 94 12.64 3.95 11.20
N TYR A 95 11.62 3.49 11.93
CA TYR A 95 11.84 2.79 13.21
C TYR A 95 11.57 1.30 13.13
N HIS A 96 10.95 0.81 12.07
CA HIS A 96 10.54 -0.59 11.94
C HIS A 96 11.02 -1.23 10.63
N PHE A 97 12.25 -0.87 10.23
CA PHE A 97 12.79 -1.33 8.94
C PHE A 97 12.92 -2.85 8.87
N ALA A 98 13.30 -3.50 9.98
CA ALA A 98 13.42 -4.96 9.99
C ALA A 98 12.07 -5.63 9.72
N GLN A 99 11.01 -5.15 10.34
CA GLN A 99 9.65 -5.65 10.11
C GLN A 99 9.19 -5.33 8.68
N ALA A 100 9.53 -4.14 8.18
CA ALA A 100 9.24 -3.74 6.80
C ALA A 100 9.90 -4.70 5.80
N LYS A 101 11.13 -5.12 6.06
CA LYS A 101 11.85 -6.08 5.21
C LYS A 101 11.16 -7.44 5.18
N GLN A 102 10.68 -7.92 6.31
CA GLN A 102 9.93 -9.17 6.36
C GLN A 102 8.65 -9.07 5.53
N LYS A 103 7.97 -7.95 5.63
CA LYS A 103 6.75 -7.71 4.85
C LYS A 103 7.07 -7.56 3.36
N GLN A 104 8.17 -6.91 3.02
CA GLN A 104 8.64 -6.80 1.63
C GLN A 104 8.82 -8.18 0.99
N TYR A 105 9.39 -9.12 1.71
CA TYR A 105 9.57 -10.48 1.19
C TYR A 105 8.24 -11.09 0.78
N ALA A 106 7.22 -10.95 1.63
CA ALA A 106 5.87 -11.44 1.32
C ALA A 106 5.28 -10.74 0.09
N VAL A 107 5.49 -9.43 -0.04
CA VAL A 107 5.05 -8.67 -1.22
C VAL A 107 5.73 -9.16 -2.49
N LEU A 108 7.06 -9.31 -2.46
CA LEU A 108 7.81 -9.80 -3.60
C LEU A 108 7.39 -11.21 -4.01
N LYS A 109 7.15 -12.07 -3.03
CA LYS A 109 6.67 -13.42 -3.29
C LYS A 109 5.30 -13.39 -3.98
N ALA A 110 4.39 -12.55 -3.52
CA ALA A 110 3.09 -12.39 -4.15
C ALA A 110 3.21 -11.86 -5.59
N MET A 111 4.13 -10.91 -5.82
CA MET A 111 4.40 -10.39 -7.16
C MET A 111 4.89 -11.48 -8.11
N ALA A 112 5.76 -12.36 -7.62
CA ALA A 112 6.25 -13.49 -8.42
C ALA A 112 5.13 -14.50 -8.72
N GLU A 113 4.29 -14.80 -7.74
CA GLU A 113 3.15 -15.68 -7.93
C GLU A 113 2.16 -15.13 -8.95
N CYS A 114 2.00 -13.81 -9.02
CA CYS A 114 1.15 -13.14 -10.00
C CYS A 114 1.83 -12.94 -11.36
N GLY A 115 3.09 -13.32 -11.50
CA GLY A 115 3.81 -13.22 -12.78
C GLY A 115 4.40 -11.85 -13.09
N TYR A 116 4.40 -10.91 -12.13
CA TYR A 116 4.97 -9.57 -12.36
C TYR A 116 6.50 -9.56 -12.31
N ILE A 117 7.09 -10.45 -11.55
CA ILE A 117 8.54 -10.67 -11.49
C ILE A 117 8.80 -12.17 -11.52
N SER A 118 10.04 -12.57 -11.81
CA SER A 118 10.42 -13.98 -11.72
C SER A 118 10.74 -14.34 -10.27
N GLU A 119 10.71 -15.62 -9.95
CA GLU A 119 11.05 -16.09 -8.61
C GLU A 119 12.51 -15.78 -8.26
N SER A 120 13.41 -15.84 -9.25
CA SER A 120 14.81 -15.48 -9.06
C SER A 120 15.01 -14.00 -8.76
N ASP A 121 14.07 -13.14 -9.16
CA ASP A 121 14.14 -11.69 -8.89
C ASP A 121 13.86 -11.35 -7.44
N ILE A 122 13.22 -12.22 -6.68
CA ILE A 122 12.86 -11.95 -5.28
C ILE A 122 14.10 -11.60 -4.47
N ALA A 123 15.13 -12.45 -4.53
CA ALA A 123 16.37 -12.22 -3.80
C ALA A 123 17.07 -10.94 -4.27
N THR A 124 17.06 -10.68 -5.56
CA THR A 124 17.67 -9.49 -6.15
C THR A 124 17.06 -8.22 -5.58
N TYR A 125 15.73 -8.12 -5.59
CA TYR A 125 15.04 -6.93 -5.08
C TYR A 125 15.07 -6.86 -3.55
N TYR A 126 15.00 -8.00 -2.87
CA TYR A 126 15.08 -8.03 -1.42
C TYR A 126 16.43 -7.51 -0.92
N ASN A 127 17.51 -7.83 -1.60
CA ASN A 127 18.88 -7.47 -1.21
C ASN A 127 19.34 -6.14 -1.81
N ALA A 128 18.55 -5.51 -2.67
CA ALA A 128 18.93 -4.26 -3.29
C ALA A 128 18.97 -3.12 -2.28
N SER A 129 19.88 -2.19 -2.49
CA SER A 129 19.95 -0.96 -1.70
C SER A 129 18.71 -0.10 -1.96
N VAL A 130 18.22 0.51 -0.95
CA VAL A 130 17.09 1.46 -0.98
C VAL A 130 17.47 2.80 -0.33
#